data_94bbe29a510573c6c8dbec451f240513
#
_entry.id   94bbe29a510573c6c8dbec451f240513
#
_cell.length_a   1.000
_cell.length_b   1.000
_cell.length_c   1.000
_cell.angle_alpha   90.00
_cell.angle_beta   90.00
_cell.angle_gamma   90.00
#
_symmetry.space_group_name_H-M   'P 1'
#
loop_
_entity.id
_entity.type
_entity.pdbx_description
1 polymer ?
#
loop_
_entity_poly.entity_id
_entity_poly.type
_entity_poly.pdbx_seq_one_letter_code
_entity_poly.pdbx_strand_id
1 'polypeptide(L)'
;MSEFHSVVDEFDILINSYGFKCPKKLWYRSLVALSKHLEGDFYCFVIARVYEHNGSLETTLWVAPIGRPDDGLDKLSANIKVHIGYTQLLDEEFFKKCEAKIIHLIEAGVLTSLVEASKKELSNPSDINGRYEVYTKYILPFYHLVLEAANNDIKILKNKKKCQPIIEQVYQNTTGEMKNFFEKFGLKATIDYIWTYCYIHSL
;
A
#
# COMPACT_ATOMS: atom_id res chain seq x y z
N MET A 1 24.64 15.46 -6.00
CA MET A 1 24.19 15.65 -4.60
C MET A 1 23.16 16.77 -4.43
N SER A 2 23.04 17.72 -5.38
CA SER A 2 22.05 18.82 -5.33
C SER A 2 20.61 18.41 -5.67
N GLU A 3 20.41 17.39 -6.49
CA GLU A 3 19.06 16.92 -6.87
C GLU A 3 18.32 16.18 -5.73
N PHE A 4 19.06 15.60 -4.81
CA PHE A 4 18.52 14.81 -3.71
C PHE A 4 17.81 15.65 -2.64
N HIS A 5 18.35 16.81 -2.31
CA HIS A 5 17.72 17.69 -1.31
C HIS A 5 16.40 18.28 -1.83
N SER A 6 16.29 18.55 -3.11
CA SER A 6 15.07 19.12 -3.68
C SER A 6 13.87 18.16 -3.63
N VAL A 7 14.09 16.86 -3.81
CA VAL A 7 13.00 15.88 -3.82
C VAL A 7 12.46 15.57 -2.42
N VAL A 8 13.31 15.64 -1.38
CA VAL A 8 12.87 15.49 0.03
C VAL A 8 11.95 16.64 0.43
N ASP A 9 12.28 17.85 -0.03
CA ASP A 9 11.50 19.06 0.28
C ASP A 9 10.09 19.00 -0.34
N GLU A 10 9.89 18.20 -1.39
CA GLU A 10 8.57 17.99 -2.00
C GLU A 10 7.60 17.15 -1.15
N PHE A 11 8.11 16.48 -0.09
CA PHE A 11 7.30 15.73 0.87
C PHE A 11 7.25 16.42 2.25
N ASP A 12 7.28 17.75 2.24
CA ASP A 12 7.39 18.60 3.44
C ASP A 12 6.23 18.38 4.43
N ILE A 13 5.01 18.21 3.93
CA ILE A 13 3.82 18.01 4.77
C ILE A 13 3.90 16.65 5.48
N LEU A 14 4.33 15.60 4.80
CA LEU A 14 4.52 14.27 5.42
C LEU A 14 5.57 14.33 6.54
N ILE A 15 6.65 15.07 6.33
CA ILE A 15 7.72 15.20 7.31
C ILE A 15 7.27 16.03 8.50
N ASN A 16 6.74 17.23 8.28
CA ASN A 16 6.48 18.19 9.33
C ASN A 16 5.15 17.96 10.06
N SER A 17 4.14 17.40 9.39
CA SER A 17 2.80 17.27 9.95
C SER A 17 2.39 15.83 10.24
N TYR A 18 2.92 14.85 9.51
CA TYR A 18 2.55 13.44 9.66
C TYR A 18 3.63 12.58 10.30
N GLY A 19 4.76 13.17 10.71
CA GLY A 19 5.82 12.51 11.48
C GLY A 19 6.66 11.51 10.69
N PHE A 20 6.73 11.65 9.37
CA PHE A 20 7.69 10.90 8.57
C PHE A 20 9.10 11.42 8.80
N LYS A 21 10.07 10.52 8.68
CA LYS A 21 11.49 10.83 8.80
C LYS A 21 12.22 10.35 7.56
N CYS A 22 13.29 11.05 7.19
CA CYS A 22 14.17 10.66 6.11
C CYS A 22 15.42 9.96 6.69
N PRO A 23 15.45 8.63 6.78
CA PRO A 23 16.59 7.92 7.35
C PRO A 23 17.73 7.87 6.33
N LYS A 24 18.86 8.48 6.66
CA LYS A 24 20.04 8.61 5.77
C LYS A 24 20.65 7.27 5.28
N LYS A 25 20.33 6.15 5.92
CA LYS A 25 20.91 4.83 5.61
C LYS A 25 20.08 3.95 4.68
N LEU A 26 18.86 4.35 4.30
CA LEU A 26 17.95 3.54 3.48
C LEU A 26 17.98 3.86 1.97
N TRP A 27 19.03 4.48 1.49
CA TRP A 27 19.10 5.21 0.22
C TRP A 27 19.68 4.42 -0.95
N TYR A 28 19.61 3.13 -0.96
CA TYR A 28 20.14 2.38 -2.09
C TYR A 28 19.15 2.38 -3.26
N ARG A 29 19.52 3.05 -4.37
CA ARG A 29 18.76 3.12 -5.64
C ARG A 29 17.38 3.80 -5.57
N SER A 30 17.13 4.60 -4.56
CA SER A 30 15.90 5.37 -4.45
C SER A 30 16.22 6.86 -4.42
N LEU A 31 15.35 7.70 -5.00
CA LEU A 31 15.50 9.16 -4.88
C LEU A 31 15.14 9.64 -3.49
N VAL A 32 14.06 9.09 -2.93
CA VAL A 32 13.58 9.40 -1.58
C VAL A 32 13.14 8.13 -0.90
N ALA A 33 13.46 8.03 0.37
CA ALA A 33 12.87 7.07 1.28
C ALA A 33 12.47 7.80 2.56
N LEU A 34 11.17 7.91 2.79
CA LEU A 34 10.63 8.39 4.06
C LEU A 34 10.14 7.20 4.86
N SER A 35 10.25 7.28 6.17
CA SER A 35 9.75 6.24 7.06
C SER A 35 8.94 6.83 8.20
N LYS A 36 7.90 6.10 8.62
CA LYS A 36 7.11 6.38 9.80
C LYS A 36 6.89 5.10 10.58
N HIS A 37 7.22 5.10 11.86
CA HIS A 37 6.85 4.02 12.76
C HIS A 37 5.33 4.00 12.95
N LEU A 38 4.73 2.84 12.84
CA LEU A 38 3.29 2.64 13.01
C LEU A 38 2.99 1.99 14.36
N GLU A 39 3.26 0.70 14.49
CA GLU A 39 3.08 -0.04 15.75
C GLU A 39 4.01 -1.25 15.79
N GLY A 40 4.45 -1.64 16.99
CA GLY A 40 5.39 -2.76 17.17
C GLY A 40 6.61 -2.60 16.28
N ASP A 41 6.88 -3.60 15.43
CA ASP A 41 7.99 -3.58 14.48
C ASP A 41 7.58 -3.06 13.07
N PHE A 42 6.34 -2.61 12.91
CA PHE A 42 5.83 -2.18 11.61
C PHE A 42 6.11 -0.72 11.31
N TYR A 43 6.53 -0.49 10.08
CA TYR A 43 6.82 0.82 9.52
C TYR A 43 6.10 1.02 8.19
N CYS A 44 5.73 2.27 7.94
CA CYS A 44 5.33 2.74 6.63
C CYS A 44 6.53 3.40 5.97
N PHE A 45 6.80 3.05 4.72
CA PHE A 45 7.82 3.68 3.89
C PHE A 45 7.17 4.34 2.67
N VAL A 46 7.59 5.55 2.36
CA VAL A 46 7.34 6.20 1.07
C VAL A 46 8.63 6.13 0.27
N ILE A 47 8.58 5.47 -0.86
CA ILE A 47 9.77 5.24 -1.70
C ILE A 47 9.51 5.81 -3.07
N ALA A 48 10.33 6.79 -3.47
CA ALA A 48 10.40 7.28 -4.83
C ALA A 48 11.64 6.67 -5.50
N ARG A 49 11.44 5.95 -6.59
CA ARG A 49 12.49 5.22 -7.31
C ARG A 49 12.52 5.61 -8.77
N VAL A 50 13.72 5.86 -9.29
CA VAL A 50 13.96 6.02 -10.73
C VAL A 50 14.32 4.67 -11.35
N TYR A 51 13.69 4.35 -12.46
CA TYR A 51 14.05 3.21 -13.28
C TYR A 51 15.10 3.61 -14.32
N GLU A 52 16.31 3.07 -14.21
CA GLU A 52 17.47 3.44 -15.02
C GLU A 52 17.26 3.23 -16.54
N HIS A 53 16.45 2.22 -16.91
CA HIS A 53 16.26 1.84 -18.31
C HIS A 53 15.42 2.83 -19.13
N ASN A 54 14.58 3.64 -18.49
CA ASN A 54 13.68 4.58 -19.17
C ASN A 54 13.55 5.93 -18.48
N GLY A 55 14.29 6.17 -17.38
CA GLY A 55 14.24 7.42 -16.61
C GLY A 55 12.90 7.68 -15.91
N SER A 56 11.99 6.71 -15.89
CA SER A 56 10.71 6.90 -15.24
C SER A 56 10.83 6.86 -13.72
N LEU A 57 9.93 7.58 -13.04
CA LEU A 57 9.85 7.65 -11.59
C LEU A 57 8.56 6.96 -11.11
N GLU A 58 8.71 6.12 -10.11
CA GLU A 58 7.59 5.50 -9.40
C GLU A 58 7.63 5.89 -7.92
N THR A 59 6.49 6.29 -7.39
CA THR A 59 6.30 6.47 -5.95
C THR A 59 5.40 5.39 -5.41
N THR A 60 5.88 4.67 -4.40
CA THR A 60 5.17 3.59 -3.73
C THR A 60 5.13 3.81 -2.22
N LEU A 61 4.04 3.39 -1.61
CA LEU A 61 3.90 3.29 -0.16
C LEU A 61 4.01 1.82 0.24
N TRP A 62 4.94 1.53 1.14
CA TRP A 62 5.18 0.18 1.63
C TRP A 62 4.85 0.10 3.10
N VAL A 63 4.25 -1.00 3.53
CA VAL A 63 4.13 -1.37 4.94
C VAL A 63 4.86 -2.69 5.14
N ALA A 64 5.81 -2.70 6.06
CA ALA A 64 6.62 -3.87 6.35
C ALA A 64 7.15 -3.83 7.78
N PRO A 65 7.41 -5.00 8.42
CA PRO A 65 8.22 -5.05 9.61
C PRO A 65 9.67 -4.73 9.26
N ILE A 66 10.37 -3.98 10.10
CA ILE A 66 11.82 -3.83 10.01
C ILE A 66 12.45 -4.92 10.87
N GLY A 67 12.99 -5.94 10.20
CA GLY A 67 13.75 -6.98 10.89
C GLY A 67 15.12 -6.50 11.36
N ARG A 68 15.83 -5.69 10.54
CA ARG A 68 17.12 -5.09 10.86
C ARG A 68 17.30 -3.77 10.10
N PRO A 69 17.72 -2.69 10.80
CA PRO A 69 17.97 -1.39 10.16
C PRO A 69 19.09 -1.41 9.10
N ASP A 70 19.96 -2.43 9.16
CA ASP A 70 21.16 -2.54 8.32
C ASP A 70 20.92 -3.28 7.00
N ASP A 71 19.75 -3.90 6.82
CA ASP A 71 19.51 -4.77 5.66
C ASP A 71 19.18 -4.01 4.36
N GLY A 72 19.01 -2.70 4.41
CA GLY A 72 18.66 -1.87 3.25
C GLY A 72 17.25 -2.16 2.69
N LEU A 73 16.70 -1.21 1.96
CA LEU A 73 15.34 -1.32 1.37
C LEU A 73 15.20 -2.47 0.37
N ASP A 74 16.28 -2.88 -0.28
CA ASP A 74 16.24 -3.97 -1.27
C ASP A 74 16.03 -5.35 -0.62
N LYS A 75 16.32 -5.48 0.67
CA LYS A 75 16.11 -6.69 1.47
C LYS A 75 14.83 -6.64 2.30
N LEU A 76 14.18 -5.49 2.39
CA LEU A 76 12.86 -5.40 2.99
C LEU A 76 11.89 -6.16 2.07
N SER A 77 11.50 -7.32 2.49
CA SER A 77 10.36 -8.02 1.93
C SER A 77 9.10 -7.28 2.36
N ALA A 78 8.83 -6.15 1.72
CA ALA A 78 7.56 -5.46 1.92
C ALA A 78 6.45 -6.39 1.44
N ASN A 79 5.65 -6.88 2.37
CA ASN A 79 4.53 -7.73 2.04
C ASN A 79 3.43 -6.93 1.37
N ILE A 80 3.26 -5.67 1.77
CA ILE A 80 2.23 -4.80 1.21
C ILE A 80 2.89 -3.60 0.54
N LYS A 81 2.58 -3.45 -0.75
CA LYS A 81 3.00 -2.30 -1.56
C LYS A 81 1.79 -1.64 -2.17
N VAL A 82 1.70 -0.34 -2.02
CA VAL A 82 0.66 0.48 -2.61
C VAL A 82 1.30 1.40 -3.64
N HIS A 83 0.89 1.28 -4.88
CA HIS A 83 1.33 2.19 -5.93
C HIS A 83 0.67 3.56 -5.75
N ILE A 84 1.47 4.60 -5.63
CA ILE A 84 0.99 5.97 -5.43
C ILE A 84 0.95 6.74 -6.74
N GLY A 85 2.04 6.71 -7.50
CA GLY A 85 2.11 7.40 -8.77
C GLY A 85 3.28 6.94 -9.63
N TYR A 86 3.17 7.25 -10.91
CA TYR A 86 4.19 6.99 -11.93
C TYR A 86 4.26 8.17 -12.88
N THR A 87 5.46 8.58 -13.25
CA THR A 87 5.69 9.61 -14.26
C THR A 87 6.95 9.31 -15.07
N GLN A 88 7.01 9.82 -16.29
CA GLN A 88 8.21 9.83 -17.11
C GLN A 88 8.97 11.15 -17.02
N LEU A 89 8.40 12.16 -16.38
CA LEU A 89 9.00 13.48 -16.20
C LEU A 89 9.08 13.79 -14.71
N LEU A 90 10.28 14.18 -14.26
CA LEU A 90 10.49 14.76 -12.93
C LEU A 90 9.83 16.13 -12.89
N ASP A 91 8.69 16.20 -12.18
CA ASP A 91 7.86 17.39 -12.03
C ASP A 91 7.49 17.56 -10.55
N GLU A 92 7.67 18.77 -10.04
CA GLU A 92 7.26 19.11 -8.65
C GLU A 92 5.78 18.82 -8.41
N GLU A 93 4.93 19.06 -9.40
CA GLU A 93 3.50 18.77 -9.29
C GLU A 93 3.21 17.29 -9.10
N PHE A 94 4.04 16.41 -9.67
CA PHE A 94 3.92 14.97 -9.45
C PHE A 94 4.12 14.59 -7.99
N PHE A 95 5.17 15.11 -7.34
CA PHE A 95 5.42 14.81 -5.93
C PHE A 95 4.33 15.37 -5.02
N LYS A 96 3.86 16.58 -5.27
CA LYS A 96 2.73 17.18 -4.53
C LYS A 96 1.45 16.33 -4.66
N LYS A 97 1.16 15.80 -5.85
CA LYS A 97 0.04 14.86 -6.05
C LYS A 97 0.26 13.55 -5.30
N CYS A 98 1.48 13.02 -5.31
CA CYS A 98 1.81 11.81 -4.55
C CYS A 98 1.67 12.04 -3.04
N GLU A 99 2.16 13.17 -2.53
CA GLU A 99 2.03 13.53 -1.12
C GLU A 99 0.57 13.66 -0.70
N ALA A 100 -0.24 14.41 -1.45
CA ALA A 100 -1.66 14.57 -1.20
C ALA A 100 -2.39 13.22 -1.16
N LYS A 101 -2.06 12.31 -2.09
CA LYS A 101 -2.62 10.96 -2.13
C LYS A 101 -2.24 10.14 -0.90
N ILE A 102 -0.99 10.22 -0.44
CA ILE A 102 -0.51 9.55 0.76
C ILE A 102 -1.25 10.10 2.00
N ILE A 103 -1.39 11.42 2.10
CA ILE A 103 -2.13 12.07 3.19
C ILE A 103 -3.56 11.54 3.24
N HIS A 104 -4.25 11.46 2.11
CA HIS A 104 -5.59 10.87 2.04
C HIS A 104 -5.66 9.44 2.57
N LEU A 105 -4.66 8.61 2.23
CA LEU A 105 -4.58 7.24 2.75
C LEU A 105 -4.41 7.21 4.28
N ILE A 106 -3.60 8.12 4.82
CA ILE A 106 -3.38 8.24 6.26
C ILE A 106 -4.66 8.66 6.98
N GLU A 107 -5.30 9.73 6.50
CA GLU A 107 -6.52 10.28 7.10
C GLU A 107 -7.71 9.32 7.02
N ALA A 108 -7.77 8.51 5.98
CA ALA A 108 -8.76 7.44 5.85
C ALA A 108 -8.50 6.22 6.76
N GLY A 109 -7.40 6.21 7.55
CA GLY A 109 -7.04 5.10 8.42
C GLY A 109 -6.53 3.86 7.68
N VAL A 110 -6.12 4.01 6.43
CA VAL A 110 -5.66 2.89 5.57
C VAL A 110 -4.39 2.25 6.12
N LEU A 111 -3.49 3.03 6.76
CA LEU A 111 -2.25 2.48 7.31
C LEU A 111 -2.51 1.37 8.34
N THR A 112 -3.51 1.53 9.21
CA THR A 112 -3.88 0.49 10.17
C THR A 112 -4.34 -0.79 9.47
N SER A 113 -5.17 -0.66 8.44
CA SER A 113 -5.62 -1.80 7.64
C SER A 113 -4.46 -2.49 6.91
N LEU A 114 -3.47 -1.73 6.44
CA LEU A 114 -2.26 -2.27 5.80
C LEU A 114 -1.38 -3.04 6.79
N VAL A 115 -1.26 -2.56 8.04
CA VAL A 115 -0.53 -3.29 9.10
C VAL A 115 -1.21 -4.62 9.39
N GLU A 116 -2.52 -4.64 9.56
CA GLU A 116 -3.25 -5.89 9.79
C GLU A 116 -3.15 -6.86 8.61
N ALA A 117 -3.20 -6.36 7.38
CA ALA A 117 -2.97 -7.16 6.19
C ALA A 117 -1.53 -7.73 6.16
N SER A 118 -0.52 -6.91 6.50
CA SER A 118 0.88 -7.32 6.55
C SER A 118 1.13 -8.42 7.60
N LYS A 119 0.58 -8.26 8.82
CA LYS A 119 0.66 -9.28 9.88
C LYS A 119 0.12 -10.64 9.42
N LYS A 120 -0.95 -10.63 8.64
CA LYS A 120 -1.57 -11.86 8.15
C LYS A 120 -0.79 -12.56 7.07
N GLU A 121 -0.25 -11.79 6.11
CA GLU A 121 0.64 -12.36 5.10
C GLU A 121 1.86 -13.01 5.74
N LEU A 122 2.43 -12.37 6.77
CA LEU A 122 3.59 -12.91 7.50
C LEU A 122 3.26 -14.17 8.28
N SER A 123 2.02 -14.34 8.74
CA SER A 123 1.60 -15.57 9.43
C SER A 123 1.37 -16.75 8.49
N ASN A 124 1.44 -16.54 7.17
CA ASN A 124 1.29 -17.61 6.16
C ASN A 124 2.57 -17.76 5.32
N PRO A 125 3.57 -18.53 5.80
CA PRO A 125 4.88 -18.62 5.18
C PRO A 125 4.89 -19.24 3.77
N SER A 126 3.79 -19.87 3.33
CA SER A 126 3.70 -20.47 1.99
C SER A 126 3.56 -19.45 0.85
N ASP A 127 3.23 -18.19 1.16
CA ASP A 127 2.88 -17.19 0.15
C ASP A 127 4.02 -16.23 -0.26
N ILE A 128 5.21 -16.37 0.32
CA ILE A 128 6.34 -15.46 0.04
C ILE A 128 6.73 -15.46 -1.45
N ASN A 129 6.57 -16.57 -2.13
CA ASN A 129 6.90 -16.73 -3.56
C ASN A 129 5.69 -16.60 -4.50
N GLY A 130 4.47 -16.61 -3.99
CA GLY A 130 3.23 -16.65 -4.76
C GLY A 130 2.43 -15.35 -4.81
N ARG A 131 2.99 -14.21 -4.38
CA ARG A 131 2.24 -12.95 -4.21
C ARG A 131 1.49 -12.48 -5.45
N TYR A 132 2.09 -12.61 -6.62
CA TYR A 132 1.44 -12.22 -7.88
C TYR A 132 0.32 -13.20 -8.24
N GLU A 133 0.53 -14.49 -8.01
CA GLU A 133 -0.47 -15.52 -8.24
C GLU A 133 -1.66 -15.37 -7.29
N VAL A 134 -1.41 -15.13 -6.01
CA VAL A 134 -2.45 -14.82 -5.01
C VAL A 134 -3.25 -13.60 -5.41
N TYR A 135 -2.57 -12.54 -5.83
CA TYR A 135 -3.21 -11.31 -6.27
C TYR A 135 -4.14 -11.56 -7.47
N THR A 136 -3.63 -12.19 -8.52
CA THR A 136 -4.38 -12.41 -9.77
C THR A 136 -5.49 -13.46 -9.60
N LYS A 137 -5.27 -14.47 -8.76
CA LYS A 137 -6.20 -15.58 -8.56
C LYS A 137 -7.33 -15.27 -7.58
N TYR A 138 -7.05 -14.48 -6.54
CA TYR A 138 -8.01 -14.26 -5.46
C TYR A 138 -8.36 -12.78 -5.24
N ILE A 139 -7.37 -11.91 -5.11
CA ILE A 139 -7.61 -10.52 -4.71
C ILE A 139 -8.31 -9.74 -5.81
N LEU A 140 -7.76 -9.74 -7.01
CA LEU A 140 -8.31 -9.01 -8.14
C LEU A 140 -9.72 -9.48 -8.53
N PRO A 141 -10.01 -10.79 -8.66
CA PRO A 141 -11.37 -11.25 -8.91
C PRO A 141 -12.36 -10.88 -7.81
N PHE A 142 -11.96 -11.00 -6.54
CA PHE A 142 -12.82 -10.60 -5.43
C PHE A 142 -13.12 -9.10 -5.46
N TYR A 143 -12.12 -8.25 -5.74
CA TYR A 143 -12.32 -6.82 -5.94
C TYR A 143 -13.33 -6.52 -7.05
N HIS A 144 -13.25 -7.21 -8.17
CA HIS A 144 -14.22 -7.04 -9.26
C HIS A 144 -15.65 -7.40 -8.85
N LEU A 145 -15.83 -8.45 -8.05
CA LEU A 145 -17.14 -8.79 -7.49
C LEU A 145 -17.67 -7.69 -6.56
N VAL A 146 -16.79 -7.09 -5.73
CA VAL A 146 -17.18 -5.97 -4.86
C VAL A 146 -17.51 -4.73 -5.69
N LEU A 147 -16.74 -4.43 -6.71
CA LEU A 147 -16.97 -3.31 -7.63
C LEU A 147 -18.32 -3.45 -8.34
N GLU A 148 -18.61 -4.64 -8.86
CA GLU A 148 -19.89 -4.96 -9.50
C GLU A 148 -21.06 -4.84 -8.51
N ALA A 149 -20.93 -5.43 -7.32
CA ALA A 149 -21.95 -5.33 -6.26
C ALA A 149 -22.19 -3.89 -5.77
N ALA A 150 -21.18 -3.03 -5.87
CA ALA A 150 -21.29 -1.59 -5.61
C ALA A 150 -21.82 -0.79 -6.81
N ASN A 151 -22.23 -1.44 -7.91
CA ASN A 151 -22.62 -0.80 -9.17
C ASN A 151 -21.56 0.18 -9.72
N ASN A 152 -20.28 -0.11 -9.51
CA ASN A 152 -19.15 0.76 -9.86
C ASN A 152 -19.19 2.15 -9.20
N ASP A 153 -19.90 2.30 -8.07
CA ASP A 153 -19.98 3.57 -7.36
C ASP A 153 -18.74 3.79 -6.48
N ILE A 154 -17.82 4.60 -7.00
CA ILE A 154 -16.57 4.99 -6.32
C ILE A 154 -16.85 5.62 -4.93
N LYS A 155 -17.96 6.34 -4.76
CA LYS A 155 -18.29 6.97 -3.47
C LYS A 155 -18.63 5.93 -2.40
N ILE A 156 -19.17 4.78 -2.79
CA ILE A 156 -19.39 3.66 -1.90
C ILE A 156 -18.05 3.02 -1.54
N LEU A 157 -17.19 2.77 -2.52
CA LEU A 157 -15.89 2.12 -2.33
C LEU A 157 -14.96 2.93 -1.41
N LYS A 158 -14.98 4.25 -1.51
CA LYS A 158 -14.21 5.16 -0.62
C LYS A 158 -14.71 5.19 0.82
N ASN A 159 -15.95 4.81 1.09
CA ASN A 159 -16.52 4.86 2.41
C ASN A 159 -16.57 3.48 3.07
N LYS A 160 -15.69 3.25 4.05
CA LYS A 160 -15.58 1.94 4.73
C LYS A 160 -16.92 1.42 5.25
N LYS A 161 -17.71 2.28 5.91
CA LYS A 161 -19.01 1.88 6.49
C LYS A 161 -20.03 1.46 5.42
N LYS A 162 -19.96 2.05 4.22
CA LYS A 162 -20.84 1.69 3.10
C LYS A 162 -20.30 0.49 2.31
N CYS A 163 -18.99 0.38 2.18
CA CYS A 163 -18.34 -0.70 1.43
C CYS A 163 -18.36 -2.02 2.21
N GLN A 164 -18.22 -1.97 3.54
CA GLN A 164 -18.16 -3.16 4.39
C GLN A 164 -19.31 -4.15 4.19
N PRO A 165 -20.59 -3.76 4.21
CA PRO A 165 -21.71 -4.70 3.98
C PRO A 165 -21.64 -5.38 2.61
N ILE A 166 -21.13 -4.69 1.61
CA ILE A 166 -20.97 -5.23 0.25
C ILE A 166 -19.86 -6.30 0.25
N ILE A 167 -18.72 -6.03 0.89
CA ILE A 167 -17.65 -7.00 1.04
C ILE A 167 -18.12 -8.22 1.80
N GLU A 168 -18.89 -8.04 2.89
CA GLU A 168 -19.49 -9.14 3.67
C GLU A 168 -20.41 -9.99 2.79
N GLN A 169 -21.29 -9.37 2.03
CA GLN A 169 -22.18 -10.07 1.11
C GLN A 169 -21.39 -10.86 0.05
N VAL A 170 -20.39 -10.26 -0.57
CA VAL A 170 -19.54 -10.93 -1.55
C VAL A 170 -18.81 -12.11 -0.89
N TYR A 171 -18.25 -11.90 0.30
CA TYR A 171 -17.57 -12.95 1.06
C TYR A 171 -18.50 -14.16 1.33
N GLN A 172 -19.74 -13.91 1.75
CA GLN A 172 -20.71 -14.98 2.01
C GLN A 172 -21.08 -15.76 0.74
N ASN A 173 -21.09 -15.08 -0.40
CA ASN A 173 -21.49 -15.67 -1.69
C ASN A 173 -20.31 -16.32 -2.44
N THR A 174 -19.06 -16.14 -1.99
CA THR A 174 -17.92 -16.81 -2.62
C THR A 174 -17.97 -18.32 -2.40
N THR A 175 -17.46 -19.06 -3.37
CA THR A 175 -17.43 -20.53 -3.36
C THR A 175 -16.05 -21.04 -3.78
N GLY A 176 -15.83 -22.34 -3.61
CA GLY A 176 -14.64 -23.03 -4.09
C GLY A 176 -13.33 -22.53 -3.47
N GLU A 177 -12.30 -22.43 -4.29
CA GLU A 177 -10.96 -22.06 -3.85
C GLU A 177 -10.88 -20.64 -3.28
N MET A 178 -11.64 -19.71 -3.85
CA MET A 178 -11.68 -18.32 -3.36
C MET A 178 -12.23 -18.26 -1.95
N LYS A 179 -13.31 -18.99 -1.65
CA LYS A 179 -13.86 -19.12 -0.30
C LYS A 179 -12.83 -19.68 0.66
N ASN A 180 -12.21 -20.81 0.31
CA ASN A 180 -11.18 -21.45 1.12
C ASN A 180 -9.98 -20.53 1.39
N PHE A 181 -9.61 -19.70 0.41
CA PHE A 181 -8.55 -18.71 0.58
C PHE A 181 -8.92 -17.66 1.62
N PHE A 182 -10.07 -16.98 1.47
CA PHE A 182 -10.47 -15.93 2.39
C PHE A 182 -10.89 -16.42 3.76
N GLU A 183 -11.39 -17.64 3.91
CA GLU A 183 -11.70 -18.26 5.21
C GLU A 183 -10.45 -18.38 6.10
N LYS A 184 -9.26 -18.61 5.52
CA LYS A 184 -7.99 -18.64 6.28
C LYS A 184 -7.67 -17.30 6.95
N PHE A 185 -8.07 -16.20 6.33
CA PHE A 185 -7.86 -14.86 6.89
C PHE A 185 -8.96 -14.44 7.86
N GLY A 186 -10.15 -14.98 7.71
CA GLY A 186 -11.35 -14.62 8.46
C GLY A 186 -12.01 -13.35 7.95
N LEU A 187 -13.29 -13.19 8.24
CA LEU A 187 -14.13 -12.13 7.69
C LEU A 187 -13.60 -10.72 7.96
N LYS A 188 -13.27 -10.42 9.23
CA LYS A 188 -12.81 -9.06 9.60
C LYS A 188 -11.60 -8.62 8.79
N ALA A 189 -10.63 -9.49 8.64
CA ALA A 189 -9.43 -9.15 7.91
C ALA A 189 -9.61 -9.11 6.41
N THR A 190 -10.48 -9.94 5.87
CA THR A 190 -10.89 -9.84 4.48
C THR A 190 -11.52 -8.48 4.22
N ILE A 191 -12.43 -8.02 5.10
CA ILE A 191 -13.04 -6.70 5.00
C ILE A 191 -11.96 -5.60 5.00
N ASP A 192 -11.06 -5.61 5.98
CA ASP A 192 -10.04 -4.57 6.11
C ASP A 192 -9.11 -4.54 4.90
N TYR A 193 -8.66 -5.71 4.43
CA TYR A 193 -7.78 -5.84 3.28
C TYR A 193 -8.46 -5.41 1.98
N ILE A 194 -9.64 -5.95 1.68
CA ILE A 194 -10.36 -5.67 0.44
C ILE A 194 -10.85 -4.22 0.40
N TRP A 195 -11.36 -3.68 1.52
CA TRP A 195 -11.71 -2.28 1.56
C TRP A 195 -10.51 -1.37 1.28
N THR A 196 -9.36 -1.64 1.89
CA THR A 196 -8.12 -0.90 1.62
C THR A 196 -7.77 -0.94 0.13
N TYR A 197 -7.88 -2.11 -0.48
CA TYR A 197 -7.66 -2.28 -1.92
C TYR A 197 -8.65 -1.46 -2.75
N CYS A 198 -9.95 -1.55 -2.45
CA CYS A 198 -10.99 -0.77 -3.12
C CYS A 198 -10.76 0.74 -2.98
N TYR A 199 -10.37 1.20 -1.79
CA TYR A 199 -10.10 2.61 -1.53
C TYR A 199 -8.92 3.11 -2.38
N ILE A 200 -7.81 2.39 -2.39
CA ILE A 200 -6.61 2.76 -3.16
C ILE A 200 -6.91 2.85 -4.65
N HIS A 201 -7.62 1.86 -5.19
CA HIS A 201 -7.95 1.83 -6.62
C HIS A 201 -9.06 2.81 -7.02
N SER A 202 -9.73 3.42 -6.05
CA SER A 202 -10.74 4.48 -6.28
C SER A 202 -10.18 5.91 -6.19
N LEU A 203 -8.91 6.08 -5.80
CA LEU A 203 -8.22 7.37 -5.74
C LEU A 203 -7.85 7.86 -7.13
#